data_b96ae2b73027b0fd551ae8e9500627c4
#
_entry.id   b96ae2b73027b0fd551ae8e9500627c4
#
_cell.length_a   1.000
_cell.length_b   1.000
_cell.length_c   1.000
_cell.angle_alpha   90.00
_cell.angle_beta   90.00
_cell.angle_gamma   90.00
#
_symmetry.space_group_name_H-M   'P 1'
#
loop_
_entity.id
_entity.type
_entity.pdbx_description
1 polymer ?
#
loop_
_entity_poly.entity_id
_entity_poly.type
_entity_poly.pdbx_seq_one_letter_code
_entity_poly.pdbx_strand_id
1 'polypeptide(L)'
;MGVRDAWNHNNYAVPPQRMALIEACIDALFPWVKFVSKPQLLGYRLTDDLHAGALYFRPAAPAAALQAVLQQLRTEHGALDAALRGLDGIEADYNDHCGFMVPTVAEWEQRVARAQQLAHTRPEFEVRVVGLYRPGDNRALTDYLYQAFIRVGLLGPFRNTFEMQARAAAGKPQG
;
A
#
# COMPACT_ATOMS: atom_id res chain seq x y z
N MET A 1 32.17 4.12 -7.49
CA MET A 1 31.09 3.84 -6.55
C MET A 1 30.58 2.44 -6.89
N GLY A 2 30.74 1.46 -5.97
CA GLY A 2 30.25 0.12 -6.22
C GLY A 2 28.72 0.11 -6.24
N VAL A 3 28.13 -0.72 -7.10
CA VAL A 3 26.70 -1.02 -7.09
C VAL A 3 26.36 -1.57 -5.72
N ARG A 4 25.53 -0.86 -4.96
CA ARG A 4 24.97 -1.40 -3.71
C ARG A 4 23.74 -2.21 -4.07
N ASP A 5 23.52 -3.32 -3.39
CA ASP A 5 22.31 -4.08 -3.51
C ASP A 5 21.11 -3.14 -3.28
N ALA A 6 20.16 -3.14 -4.23
CA ALA A 6 18.97 -2.34 -4.18
C ALA A 6 17.75 -3.24 -4.32
N TRP A 7 16.68 -2.87 -3.61
CA TRP A 7 15.40 -3.53 -3.77
C TRP A 7 14.90 -3.32 -5.21
N ASN A 8 14.58 -4.42 -5.90
CA ASN A 8 14.23 -4.38 -7.30
C ASN A 8 12.70 -4.35 -7.52
N HIS A 9 11.97 -5.29 -6.94
CA HIS A 9 10.52 -5.34 -7.13
C HIS A 9 9.78 -6.10 -6.04
N ASN A 10 8.47 -5.81 -5.93
CA ASN A 10 7.46 -6.64 -5.27
C ASN A 10 6.48 -7.20 -6.29
N ASN A 11 6.03 -8.42 -6.07
CA ASN A 11 5.06 -9.13 -6.89
C ASN A 11 3.81 -9.44 -6.05
N TYR A 12 2.66 -9.07 -6.57
CA TYR A 12 1.35 -9.35 -5.99
C TYR A 12 0.60 -10.34 -6.86
N ALA A 13 0.28 -11.51 -6.32
CA ALA A 13 -0.66 -12.43 -6.93
C ALA A 13 -2.09 -11.98 -6.58
N VAL A 14 -2.88 -11.62 -7.59
CA VAL A 14 -4.21 -11.04 -7.39
C VAL A 14 -5.28 -11.84 -8.14
N PRO A 15 -6.56 -11.80 -7.69
CA PRO A 15 -7.64 -12.44 -8.43
C PRO A 15 -7.74 -11.88 -9.86
N PRO A 16 -7.81 -12.71 -10.91
CA PRO A 16 -7.84 -12.27 -12.30
C PRO A 16 -8.97 -11.25 -12.59
N GLN A 17 -10.14 -11.46 -12.00
CA GLN A 17 -11.31 -10.59 -12.17
C GLN A 17 -11.14 -9.18 -11.54
N ARG A 18 -10.15 -8.98 -10.68
CA ARG A 18 -9.87 -7.69 -10.03
C ARG A 18 -8.82 -6.86 -10.75
N MET A 19 -8.15 -7.39 -11.76
CA MET A 19 -7.01 -6.71 -12.42
C MET A 19 -7.35 -5.30 -12.91
N ALA A 20 -8.45 -5.12 -13.64
CA ALA A 20 -8.86 -3.80 -14.14
C ALA A 20 -9.22 -2.82 -13.00
N LEU A 21 -9.82 -3.32 -11.92
CA LEU A 21 -10.16 -2.50 -10.77
C LEU A 21 -8.92 -2.11 -9.96
N ILE A 22 -7.95 -3.03 -9.85
CA ILE A 22 -6.63 -2.75 -9.23
C ILE A 22 -5.89 -1.68 -10.03
N GLU A 23 -5.86 -1.81 -11.36
CA GLU A 23 -5.24 -0.80 -12.24
C GLU A 23 -5.85 0.58 -12.00
N ALA A 24 -7.17 0.69 -12.06
CA ALA A 24 -7.88 1.94 -11.82
C ALA A 24 -7.64 2.51 -10.39
N CYS A 25 -7.55 1.64 -9.39
CA CYS A 25 -7.27 2.02 -8.02
C CYS A 25 -5.84 2.56 -7.86
N ILE A 26 -4.84 1.86 -8.36
CA ILE A 26 -3.44 2.28 -8.26
C ILE A 26 -3.20 3.59 -9.03
N ASP A 27 -3.74 3.72 -10.25
CA ASP A 27 -3.67 4.96 -11.03
C ASP A 27 -4.33 6.15 -10.30
N ALA A 28 -5.38 5.90 -9.55
CA ALA A 28 -6.05 6.93 -8.78
C ALA A 28 -5.31 7.30 -7.48
N LEU A 29 -4.64 6.34 -6.83
CA LEU A 29 -3.95 6.55 -5.55
C LEU A 29 -2.58 7.18 -5.70
N PHE A 30 -1.80 6.71 -6.68
CA PHE A 30 -0.37 6.99 -6.76
C PHE A 30 0.03 7.54 -8.14
N PRO A 31 0.90 8.55 -8.19
CA PRO A 31 1.43 9.08 -9.44
C PRO A 31 2.59 8.21 -9.97
N TRP A 32 2.47 6.89 -9.84
CA TRP A 32 3.49 5.96 -10.29
C TRP A 32 3.48 5.81 -11.82
N VAL A 33 4.65 5.52 -12.37
CA VAL A 33 4.80 5.34 -13.81
C VAL A 33 4.38 3.93 -14.20
N LYS A 34 3.23 3.83 -14.86
CA LYS A 34 2.78 2.57 -15.44
C LYS A 34 3.60 2.26 -16.70
N PHE A 35 4.39 1.19 -16.67
CA PHE A 35 5.26 0.80 -17.78
C PHE A 35 4.78 -0.48 -18.48
N VAL A 36 3.89 -1.24 -17.90
CA VAL A 36 3.22 -2.37 -18.53
C VAL A 36 1.78 -2.50 -18.03
N SER A 37 0.85 -2.65 -18.99
CA SER A 37 -0.55 -3.00 -18.75
C SER A 37 -0.96 -4.02 -19.79
N LYS A 38 -1.07 -5.28 -19.35
CA LYS A 38 -1.47 -6.42 -20.18
C LYS A 38 -2.38 -7.31 -19.32
N PRO A 39 -3.25 -8.12 -19.91
CA PRO A 39 -4.13 -9.03 -19.15
C PRO A 39 -3.41 -9.92 -18.14
N GLN A 40 -2.15 -10.29 -18.42
CA GLN A 40 -1.35 -11.17 -17.58
C GLN A 40 -0.34 -10.44 -16.67
N LEU A 41 -0.22 -9.10 -16.79
CA LEU A 41 0.78 -8.33 -16.06
C LEU A 41 0.45 -6.85 -16.03
N LEU A 42 0.37 -6.30 -14.84
CA LEU A 42 0.35 -4.87 -14.59
C LEU A 42 1.61 -4.48 -13.82
N GLY A 43 2.32 -3.45 -14.26
CA GLY A 43 3.59 -3.04 -13.65
C GLY A 43 3.72 -1.54 -13.54
N TYR A 44 4.18 -1.11 -12.35
CA TYR A 44 4.43 0.28 -12.01
C TYR A 44 5.84 0.46 -11.48
N ARG A 45 6.46 1.60 -11.81
CA ARG A 45 7.67 2.11 -11.15
C ARG A 45 7.29 3.25 -10.22
N LEU A 46 8.03 3.37 -9.15
CA LEU A 46 7.81 4.47 -8.18
C LEU A 46 8.26 5.82 -8.76
N THR A 47 9.23 5.79 -9.69
CA THR A 47 9.78 6.97 -10.39
C THR A 47 10.12 6.61 -11.83
N ASP A 48 10.54 7.58 -12.64
CA ASP A 48 11.05 7.36 -14.01
C ASP A 48 12.43 6.67 -14.02
N ASP A 49 13.12 6.61 -12.89
CA ASP A 49 14.41 5.92 -12.78
C ASP A 49 14.22 4.41 -12.97
N LEU A 50 14.96 3.85 -13.92
CA LEU A 50 14.94 2.41 -14.24
C LEU A 50 15.48 1.54 -13.11
N HIS A 51 16.24 2.13 -12.18
CA HIS A 51 16.77 1.47 -10.99
C HIS A 51 15.86 1.58 -9.77
N ALA A 52 14.78 2.36 -9.87
CA ALA A 52 13.78 2.43 -8.82
C ALA A 52 13.00 1.12 -8.72
N GLY A 53 12.56 0.80 -7.51
CA GLY A 53 11.77 -0.39 -7.25
C GLY A 53 10.48 -0.42 -8.09
N ALA A 54 10.09 -1.60 -8.53
CA ALA A 54 8.87 -1.84 -9.29
C ALA A 54 7.84 -2.65 -8.51
N LEU A 55 6.58 -2.41 -8.79
CA LEU A 55 5.46 -3.20 -8.30
C LEU A 55 4.80 -3.92 -9.48
N TYR A 56 4.61 -5.22 -9.32
CA TYR A 56 3.94 -6.05 -10.30
C TYR A 56 2.67 -6.65 -9.71
N PHE A 57 1.60 -6.63 -10.47
CA PHE A 57 0.37 -7.33 -10.18
C PHE A 57 0.13 -8.39 -11.26
N ARG A 58 -0.02 -9.64 -10.83
CA ARG A 58 -0.19 -10.78 -11.72
C ARG A 58 -1.49 -11.50 -11.40
N PRO A 59 -2.35 -11.74 -12.41
CA PRO A 59 -3.54 -12.54 -12.19
C PRO A 59 -3.14 -13.97 -11.82
N ALA A 60 -3.71 -14.47 -10.73
CA ALA A 60 -3.46 -15.83 -10.25
C ALA A 60 -4.78 -16.48 -9.82
N ALA A 61 -5.18 -17.55 -10.50
CA ALA A 61 -6.37 -18.29 -10.11
C ALA A 61 -6.32 -18.81 -8.65
N PRO A 62 -5.17 -19.28 -8.12
CA PRO A 62 -5.07 -19.64 -6.71
C PRO A 62 -5.35 -18.48 -5.74
N ALA A 63 -5.05 -17.23 -6.11
CA ALA A 63 -5.38 -16.08 -5.27
C ALA A 63 -6.88 -15.84 -5.18
N ALA A 64 -7.61 -16.04 -6.28
CA ALA A 64 -9.06 -15.98 -6.29
C ALA A 64 -9.68 -17.13 -5.47
N ALA A 65 -9.16 -18.34 -5.62
CA ALA A 65 -9.63 -19.52 -4.87
C ALA A 65 -9.39 -19.33 -3.36
N LEU A 66 -8.20 -18.87 -2.96
CA LEU A 66 -7.89 -18.60 -1.56
C LEU A 66 -8.84 -17.55 -0.98
N GLN A 67 -9.10 -16.46 -1.70
CA GLN A 67 -10.01 -15.42 -1.25
C GLN A 67 -11.44 -15.93 -1.07
N ALA A 68 -11.93 -16.76 -1.99
CA ALA A 68 -13.27 -17.38 -1.89
C ALA A 68 -13.37 -18.30 -0.67
N VAL A 69 -12.37 -19.16 -0.47
CA VAL A 69 -12.34 -20.07 0.70
C VAL A 69 -12.26 -19.29 2.01
N LEU A 70 -11.40 -18.26 2.09
CA LEU A 70 -11.32 -17.42 3.29
C LEU A 70 -12.64 -16.72 3.57
N GLN A 71 -13.32 -16.20 2.55
CA GLN A 71 -14.62 -15.56 2.73
C GLN A 71 -15.67 -16.55 3.24
N GLN A 72 -15.70 -17.76 2.71
CA GLN A 72 -16.60 -18.82 3.20
C GLN A 72 -16.29 -19.16 4.65
N LEU A 73 -15.03 -19.45 4.97
CA LEU A 73 -14.61 -19.82 6.32
C LEU A 73 -14.90 -18.72 7.35
N ARG A 74 -14.82 -17.45 6.96
CA ARG A 74 -15.19 -16.32 7.85
C ARG A 74 -16.67 -16.35 8.23
N THR A 75 -17.54 -16.76 7.32
CA THR A 75 -18.99 -16.90 7.63
C THR A 75 -19.32 -18.13 8.45
N GLU A 76 -18.53 -19.19 8.29
CA GLU A 76 -18.78 -20.49 8.97
C GLU A 76 -18.09 -20.57 10.35
N HIS A 77 -16.97 -19.86 10.55
CA HIS A 77 -16.13 -19.95 11.73
C HIS A 77 -15.87 -18.57 12.36
N GLY A 78 -16.71 -18.19 13.32
CA GLY A 78 -16.63 -16.89 14.01
C GLY A 78 -15.26 -16.61 14.67
N ALA A 79 -14.55 -17.66 15.13
CA ALA A 79 -13.21 -17.50 15.69
C ALA A 79 -12.18 -17.08 14.65
N LEU A 80 -12.25 -17.61 13.43
CA LEU A 80 -11.40 -17.21 12.32
C LEU A 80 -11.70 -15.76 11.90
N ASP A 81 -12.97 -15.41 11.78
CA ASP A 81 -13.37 -14.05 11.43
C ASP A 81 -12.91 -13.04 12.50
N ALA A 82 -13.02 -13.39 13.79
CA ALA A 82 -12.52 -12.56 14.88
C ALA A 82 -10.99 -12.39 14.83
N ALA A 83 -10.24 -13.46 14.53
CA ALA A 83 -8.79 -13.41 14.37
C ALA A 83 -8.36 -12.53 13.20
N LEU A 84 -9.03 -12.64 12.04
CA LEU A 84 -8.76 -11.81 10.87
C LEU A 84 -9.11 -10.34 11.12
N ARG A 85 -10.21 -10.05 11.83
CA ARG A 85 -10.51 -8.67 12.28
C ARG A 85 -9.47 -8.17 13.30
N GLY A 86 -8.95 -9.05 14.15
CA GLY A 86 -7.84 -8.72 15.06
C GLY A 86 -6.58 -8.29 14.30
N LEU A 87 -6.23 -8.99 13.22
CA LEU A 87 -5.12 -8.56 12.33
C LEU A 87 -5.40 -7.21 11.66
N ASP A 88 -6.65 -6.95 11.26
CA ASP A 88 -7.06 -5.64 10.74
C ASP A 88 -6.97 -4.51 11.78
N GLY A 89 -7.09 -4.84 13.05
CA GLY A 89 -6.99 -3.92 14.19
C GLY A 89 -5.57 -3.72 14.73
N ILE A 90 -4.59 -4.52 14.28
CA ILE A 90 -3.19 -4.30 14.64
C ILE A 90 -2.74 -2.94 14.08
N GLU A 91 -1.95 -2.22 14.86
CA GLU A 91 -1.36 -0.96 14.40
C GLU A 91 -0.64 -1.17 13.07
N ALA A 92 -0.79 -0.20 12.18
CA ALA A 92 -0.34 -0.34 10.80
C ALA A 92 1.16 -0.65 10.70
N ASP A 93 1.96 -0.16 11.66
CA ASP A 93 3.41 -0.38 11.74
C ASP A 93 3.80 -1.83 11.98
N TYR A 94 2.93 -2.61 12.61
CA TYR A 94 3.17 -4.03 12.92
C TYR A 94 2.64 -4.98 11.85
N ASN A 95 1.95 -4.47 10.83
CA ASN A 95 1.48 -5.28 9.71
C ASN A 95 2.50 -5.33 8.58
N ASP A 96 2.47 -6.41 7.80
CA ASP A 96 3.22 -6.49 6.55
C ASP A 96 2.85 -5.32 5.62
N HIS A 97 3.83 -4.52 5.24
CA HIS A 97 3.62 -3.38 4.36
C HIS A 97 4.78 -3.19 3.37
N CYS A 98 4.53 -2.45 2.31
CA CYS A 98 5.54 -2.00 1.36
C CYS A 98 5.76 -0.51 1.56
N GLY A 99 6.94 -0.12 2.05
CA GLY A 99 7.30 1.27 2.32
C GLY A 99 7.99 1.95 1.14
N PHE A 100 7.69 3.23 0.90
CA PHE A 100 8.36 4.07 -0.09
C PHE A 100 8.40 5.53 0.34
N MET A 101 9.43 6.23 -0.14
CA MET A 101 9.61 7.66 0.14
C MET A 101 8.83 8.52 -0.87
N VAL A 102 8.18 9.54 -0.37
CA VAL A 102 7.58 10.64 -1.14
C VAL A 102 8.55 11.83 -1.11
N PRO A 103 8.76 12.54 -2.23
CA PRO A 103 9.78 13.58 -2.31
C PRO A 103 9.63 14.72 -1.29
N THR A 104 8.40 15.16 -1.03
CA THR A 104 8.11 16.30 -0.15
C THR A 104 6.94 16.01 0.79
N VAL A 105 6.90 16.73 1.92
CA VAL A 105 5.78 16.71 2.86
C VAL A 105 4.49 17.19 2.19
N ALA A 106 4.56 18.20 1.32
CA ALA A 106 3.39 18.70 0.61
C ALA A 106 2.77 17.66 -0.31
N GLU A 107 3.60 16.90 -1.04
CA GLU A 107 3.10 15.76 -1.84
C GLU A 107 2.55 14.64 -0.97
N TRP A 108 3.17 14.37 0.17
CA TRP A 108 2.67 13.39 1.12
C TRP A 108 1.27 13.76 1.62
N GLU A 109 1.05 15.04 2.03
CA GLU A 109 -0.28 15.52 2.45
C GLU A 109 -1.32 15.39 1.32
N GLN A 110 -0.95 15.75 0.08
CA GLN A 110 -1.84 15.61 -1.08
C GLN A 110 -2.25 14.15 -1.31
N ARG A 111 -1.29 13.22 -1.23
CA ARG A 111 -1.56 11.79 -1.43
C ARG A 111 -2.42 11.21 -0.30
N VAL A 112 -2.20 11.63 0.95
CA VAL A 112 -3.06 11.25 2.08
C VAL A 112 -4.49 11.74 1.86
N ALA A 113 -4.66 13.02 1.53
CA ALA A 113 -5.97 13.59 1.25
C ALA A 113 -6.67 12.86 0.07
N ARG A 114 -5.91 12.51 -0.97
CA ARG A 114 -6.40 11.72 -2.10
C ARG A 114 -6.89 10.34 -1.67
N ALA A 115 -6.11 9.63 -0.86
CA ALA A 115 -6.50 8.31 -0.35
C ALA A 115 -7.78 8.39 0.50
N GLN A 116 -7.88 9.39 1.37
CA GLN A 116 -9.08 9.65 2.18
C GLN A 116 -10.29 9.96 1.29
N GLN A 117 -10.11 10.80 0.26
CA GLN A 117 -11.18 11.10 -0.70
C GLN A 117 -11.66 9.83 -1.43
N LEU A 118 -10.71 9.01 -1.93
CA LEU A 118 -11.04 7.77 -2.65
C LEU A 118 -11.77 6.76 -1.76
N ALA A 119 -11.40 6.65 -0.49
CA ALA A 119 -12.10 5.81 0.47
C ALA A 119 -13.60 6.12 0.57
N HIS A 120 -14.00 7.39 0.37
CA HIS A 120 -15.40 7.83 0.41
C HIS A 120 -16.08 7.79 -0.96
N THR A 121 -15.37 8.20 -2.02
CA THR A 121 -15.98 8.39 -3.36
C THR A 121 -15.93 7.15 -4.23
N ARG A 122 -15.06 6.20 -3.92
CA ARG A 122 -14.84 4.97 -4.69
C ARG A 122 -14.75 3.75 -3.75
N PRO A 123 -15.85 3.40 -3.06
CA PRO A 123 -15.86 2.31 -2.08
C PRO A 123 -15.45 0.96 -2.69
N GLU A 124 -15.65 0.77 -4.00
CA GLU A 124 -15.21 -0.42 -4.73
C GLU A 124 -13.68 -0.61 -4.77
N PHE A 125 -12.91 0.43 -4.49
CA PHE A 125 -11.44 0.34 -4.37
C PHE A 125 -10.99 -0.26 -3.05
N GLU A 126 -11.87 -0.38 -2.08
CA GLU A 126 -11.56 -0.93 -0.74
C GLU A 126 -10.35 -0.24 -0.08
N VAL A 127 -10.20 1.07 -0.33
CA VAL A 127 -9.09 1.88 0.21
C VAL A 127 -9.41 2.36 1.61
N ARG A 128 -8.43 2.28 2.51
CA ARG A 128 -8.50 2.85 3.87
C ARG A 128 -7.16 3.43 4.29
N VAL A 129 -7.15 4.59 4.91
CA VAL A 129 -5.99 5.11 5.64
C VAL A 129 -6.06 4.53 7.06
N VAL A 130 -5.15 3.60 7.37
CA VAL A 130 -5.18 2.80 8.61
C VAL A 130 -4.17 3.28 9.67
N GLY A 131 -3.23 4.13 9.28
CA GLY A 131 -2.28 4.79 10.18
C GLY A 131 -1.85 6.12 9.59
N LEU A 132 -1.69 7.11 10.46
CA LEU A 132 -1.23 8.44 10.09
C LEU A 132 -0.43 9.02 11.24
N TYR A 133 0.87 9.23 11.03
CA TYR A 133 1.79 9.70 12.04
C TYR A 133 2.59 10.89 11.50
N ARG A 134 2.70 11.93 12.33
CA ARG A 134 3.48 13.13 12.04
C ARG A 134 4.58 13.29 13.09
N PRO A 135 5.67 13.97 12.75
CA PRO A 135 6.66 14.36 13.76
C PRO A 135 6.00 15.01 14.98
N GLY A 136 6.31 14.51 16.18
CA GLY A 136 5.72 14.96 17.43
C GLY A 136 4.45 14.25 17.88
N ASP A 137 3.87 13.38 17.06
CA ASP A 137 2.78 12.50 17.52
C ASP A 137 3.32 11.47 18.53
N ASN A 138 2.58 11.21 19.60
CA ASN A 138 3.00 10.26 20.63
C ASN A 138 3.25 8.83 20.13
N ARG A 139 2.73 8.50 18.96
CA ARG A 139 2.85 7.19 18.30
C ARG A 139 3.77 7.20 17.11
N ALA A 140 4.36 8.36 16.76
CA ALA A 140 5.34 8.43 15.70
C ALA A 140 6.61 7.69 16.11
N LEU A 141 7.13 6.83 15.23
CA LEU A 141 8.38 6.10 15.49
C LEU A 141 9.60 7.03 15.48
N THR A 142 9.48 8.21 14.88
CA THR A 142 10.57 9.19 14.75
C THR A 142 10.05 10.62 14.74
N ASP A 143 10.89 11.56 15.15
CA ASP A 143 10.59 13.00 15.14
C ASP A 143 10.84 13.68 13.79
N TYR A 144 11.16 12.93 12.75
CA TYR A 144 11.54 13.48 11.44
C TYR A 144 10.82 12.81 10.25
N LEU A 145 10.00 11.79 10.48
CA LEU A 145 9.23 11.15 9.41
C LEU A 145 7.73 11.43 9.56
N TYR A 146 7.12 11.78 8.45
CA TYR A 146 5.70 11.67 8.21
C TYR A 146 5.43 10.28 7.66
N GLN A 147 4.49 9.56 8.23
CA GLN A 147 4.15 8.19 7.81
C GLN A 147 2.64 8.08 7.60
N ALA A 148 2.23 7.48 6.50
CA ALA A 148 0.83 7.16 6.23
C ALA A 148 0.73 5.74 5.70
N PHE A 149 -0.15 4.95 6.30
CA PHE A 149 -0.41 3.57 5.93
C PHE A 149 -1.74 3.49 5.21
N ILE A 150 -1.69 3.09 3.95
CA ILE A 150 -2.85 2.98 3.07
C ILE A 150 -3.08 1.51 2.76
N ARG A 151 -4.21 0.99 3.22
CA ARG A 151 -4.63 -0.38 2.90
C ARG A 151 -5.49 -0.38 1.65
N VAL A 152 -5.21 -1.32 0.74
CA VAL A 152 -5.95 -1.56 -0.50
C VAL A 152 -6.50 -2.99 -0.46
N GLY A 153 -7.73 -3.16 -0.03
CA GLY A 153 -8.36 -4.48 0.18
C GLY A 153 -8.48 -5.32 -1.09
N LEU A 154 -8.48 -4.66 -2.27
CA LEU A 154 -8.46 -5.35 -3.57
C LEU A 154 -7.30 -6.31 -3.75
N LEU A 155 -6.17 -6.06 -3.09
CA LEU A 155 -4.97 -6.90 -3.20
C LEU A 155 -5.07 -8.20 -2.40
N GLY A 156 -6.12 -8.37 -1.63
CA GLY A 156 -6.36 -9.55 -0.81
C GLY A 156 -6.16 -9.29 0.69
N PRO A 157 -6.26 -10.34 1.52
CA PRO A 157 -6.25 -10.18 2.98
C PRO A 157 -4.85 -9.93 3.56
N PHE A 158 -3.78 -10.21 2.80
CA PHE A 158 -2.40 -10.13 3.26
C PHE A 158 -1.59 -9.23 2.33
N ARG A 159 -0.58 -8.52 2.88
CA ARG A 159 0.35 -7.66 2.14
C ARG A 159 -0.35 -6.60 1.28
N ASN A 160 -1.40 -6.01 1.80
CA ASN A 160 -2.24 -5.05 1.09
C ASN A 160 -2.05 -3.61 1.58
N THR A 161 -1.01 -3.36 2.37
CA THR A 161 -0.74 -2.06 2.97
C THR A 161 0.50 -1.42 2.32
N PHE A 162 0.37 -0.16 1.96
CA PHE A 162 1.46 0.70 1.48
C PHE A 162 1.76 1.74 2.54
N GLU A 163 3.03 1.86 2.92
CA GLU A 163 3.52 2.94 3.75
C GLU A 163 4.10 4.05 2.89
N MET A 164 3.56 5.24 2.98
CA MET A 164 4.14 6.45 2.40
C MET A 164 4.91 7.20 3.48
N GLN A 165 6.17 7.46 3.23
CA GLN A 165 7.02 8.26 4.12
C GLN A 165 7.45 9.56 3.45
N ALA A 166 7.50 10.66 4.21
CA ALA A 166 8.17 11.89 3.80
C ALA A 166 9.05 12.40 4.95
N ARG A 167 10.18 12.98 4.63
CA ARG A 167 11.07 13.57 5.66
C ARG A 167 10.63 14.99 5.96
N ALA A 168 10.50 15.32 7.24
CA ALA A 168 10.48 16.71 7.67
C ALA A 168 11.71 17.42 7.13
N ALA A 169 11.56 18.67 6.70
CA ALA A 169 12.73 19.49 6.41
C ALA A 169 13.65 19.45 7.63
N ALA A 170 14.94 19.17 7.41
CA ALA A 170 15.91 19.15 8.49
C ALA A 170 15.84 20.50 9.21
N GLY A 171 15.18 20.53 10.37
CA GLY A 171 15.31 21.65 11.28
C GLY A 171 16.81 21.82 11.56
N LYS A 172 17.32 23.02 11.47
CA LYS A 172 18.68 23.28 11.97
C LYS A 172 18.77 22.67 13.37
N PRO A 173 19.79 21.89 13.69
CA PRO A 173 19.98 21.43 15.06
C PRO A 173 19.94 22.72 15.93
N GLN A 174 19.01 22.74 16.88
CA GLN A 174 19.04 23.78 17.90
C GLN A 174 20.33 23.52 18.69
N GLY A 175 21.33 24.38 18.40
CA GLY A 175 22.62 24.38 19.11
C GLY A 175 22.48 24.85 20.54
#